data_e83d54bd526cc66251da0dc337f38ea9
#
_entry.id   e83d54bd526cc66251da0dc337f38ea9
#
_cell.length_a   1.000
_cell.length_b   1.000
_cell.length_c   1.000
_cell.angle_alpha   90.00
_cell.angle_beta   90.00
_cell.angle_gamma   90.00
#
_symmetry.space_group_name_H-M   'P 1'
#
loop_
_entity.id
_entity.type
_entity.pdbx_description
1 polymer ?
#
loop_
_entity_poly.entity_id
_entity_poly.type
_entity_poly.pdbx_seq_one_letter_code
_entity_poly.pdbx_strand_id
1 'polypeptide(L)'
;MDLFDYMREDKMEKESPLASRLRPRTLDEIVGQQHILGRDKMLYRAIKADKLSSIILYGPPGTGKTTIAKVIANTTSAAFTQINATVAGKKDMEQVVQEAKDRMGMYGKRTILFVDEIHRFNKGQQDYLLPFVEDGTLILVGATTENPYFEVNGALISRSVIFELKPLSAEDIGVLIRRAVYDTERGMGSYGAEISDDAVDFLADMSGGDARMALNAVELGVLTTEPSADGKIHITVDVASECIQRRVMRYDKNGDNHYDTISAFIKSMRGSDPDAAIYYLARMLYAGEEPAFIARRIMICASEDVGNADPQALQVAVAASQAVERLGMPEARITLAQAAAYVACAPKSNAAIMAIDEAMALVRSTQVAPVPPYLQDAHYGGAAKLGHGIGYKYAHDYPNHYVRQQYLPDAFKDQKFYHMGDLGYEKEMKEHMRRIRGDESDEE
;
A
#
# COMPACT_ATOMS: atom_id res chain seq x y z
N MET A 1 27.54 -14.53 32.94
CA MET A 1 26.14 -14.36 33.35
C MET A 1 26.10 -14.53 34.85
N ASP A 2 25.80 -13.46 35.61
CA ASP A 2 25.65 -13.52 37.06
C ASP A 2 24.26 -14.12 37.40
N LEU A 3 24.11 -14.75 38.55
CA LEU A 3 22.84 -15.30 39.04
C LEU A 3 21.72 -14.25 39.07
N PHE A 4 22.06 -12.99 39.31
CA PHE A 4 21.14 -11.87 39.25
C PHE A 4 20.68 -11.55 37.81
N ASP A 5 21.55 -11.68 36.85
CA ASP A 5 21.19 -11.52 35.43
C ASP A 5 20.20 -12.60 34.98
N TYR A 6 20.48 -13.87 35.40
CA TYR A 6 19.58 -14.99 35.10
C TYR A 6 18.20 -14.82 35.75
N MET A 7 18.16 -14.45 37.05
CA MET A 7 16.90 -14.20 37.76
C MET A 7 16.13 -13.01 37.17
N ARG A 8 16.84 -12.02 36.69
CA ARG A 8 16.24 -10.84 36.01
C ARG A 8 15.64 -11.20 34.64
N GLU A 9 16.35 -12.01 33.86
CA GLU A 9 15.86 -12.50 32.58
C GLU A 9 14.64 -13.41 32.75
N ASP A 10 14.66 -14.36 33.70
CA ASP A 10 13.54 -15.26 33.99
C ASP A 10 12.30 -14.47 34.46
N LYS A 11 12.49 -13.46 35.30
CA LYS A 11 11.40 -12.59 35.76
C LYS A 11 10.85 -11.74 34.64
N MET A 12 11.71 -11.15 33.78
CA MET A 12 11.31 -10.37 32.62
C MET A 12 10.58 -11.24 31.57
N GLU A 13 10.97 -12.51 31.40
CA GLU A 13 10.28 -13.44 30.50
C GLU A 13 8.87 -13.75 31.03
N LYS A 14 8.70 -13.99 32.32
CA LYS A 14 7.39 -14.26 32.94
C LYS A 14 6.45 -13.05 33.01
N GLU A 15 6.99 -11.85 33.14
CA GLU A 15 6.22 -10.60 33.17
C GLU A 15 5.99 -10.00 31.75
N SER A 16 6.56 -10.60 30.71
CA SER A 16 6.36 -10.11 29.35
C SER A 16 4.92 -10.37 28.84
N PRO A 17 4.37 -9.56 27.93
CA PRO A 17 3.03 -9.76 27.38
C PRO A 17 2.82 -11.17 26.83
N LEU A 18 1.63 -11.74 27.02
CA LEU A 18 1.27 -13.10 26.63
C LEU A 18 1.63 -13.42 25.17
N ALA A 19 1.39 -12.48 24.26
CA ALA A 19 1.79 -12.60 22.85
C ALA A 19 3.31 -12.75 22.64
N SER A 20 4.13 -12.31 23.59
CA SER A 20 5.59 -12.52 23.55
C SER A 20 5.98 -13.86 24.17
N ARG A 21 5.37 -14.25 25.27
CA ARG A 21 5.64 -15.53 25.97
C ARG A 21 5.27 -16.74 25.09
N LEU A 22 4.13 -16.68 24.41
CA LEU A 22 3.62 -17.73 23.53
C LEU A 22 4.27 -17.78 22.16
N ARG A 23 5.27 -16.93 21.91
CA ARG A 23 5.94 -16.92 20.61
C ARG A 23 6.57 -18.29 20.31
N PRO A 24 6.29 -18.89 19.13
CA PRO A 24 6.90 -20.12 18.69
C PRO A 24 8.43 -20.11 18.81
N ARG A 25 9.00 -21.19 19.31
CA ARG A 25 10.45 -21.40 19.41
C ARG A 25 11.00 -22.26 18.28
N THR A 26 10.14 -23.08 17.67
CA THR A 26 10.48 -23.98 16.56
C THR A 26 9.55 -23.77 15.37
N LEU A 27 9.93 -24.28 14.17
CA LEU A 27 9.10 -24.21 12.97
C LEU A 27 7.78 -24.97 13.14
N ASP A 28 7.78 -26.09 13.85
CA ASP A 28 6.59 -26.93 14.04
C ASP A 28 5.58 -26.32 15.03
N GLU A 29 5.98 -25.33 15.84
CA GLU A 29 5.09 -24.58 16.72
C GLU A 29 4.34 -23.45 16.02
N ILE A 30 4.78 -23.06 14.82
CA ILE A 30 4.16 -21.96 14.07
C ILE A 30 2.78 -22.41 13.57
N VAL A 31 1.78 -21.64 13.94
CA VAL A 31 0.39 -21.84 13.49
C VAL A 31 0.14 -20.99 12.25
N GLY A 32 -0.53 -21.58 11.25
CA GLY A 32 -0.81 -20.91 9.99
C GLY A 32 0.39 -20.84 9.03
N GLN A 33 0.29 -20.01 8.01
CA GLN A 33 1.32 -19.73 6.99
C GLN A 33 1.81 -20.98 6.22
N GLN A 34 0.98 -22.01 6.08
CA GLN A 34 1.35 -23.29 5.45
C GLN A 34 1.78 -23.14 3.98
N HIS A 35 1.33 -22.09 3.30
CA HIS A 35 1.70 -21.80 1.91
C HIS A 35 3.18 -21.44 1.74
N ILE A 36 3.86 -20.97 2.81
CA ILE A 36 5.29 -20.63 2.81
C ILE A 36 6.12 -21.51 3.76
N LEU A 37 5.53 -22.03 4.84
CA LEU A 37 6.20 -22.80 5.88
C LEU A 37 5.81 -24.28 5.91
N GLY A 38 4.96 -24.76 4.98
CA GLY A 38 4.72 -26.20 4.81
C GLY A 38 6.03 -26.96 4.61
N ARG A 39 6.11 -28.20 5.07
CA ARG A 39 7.34 -29.03 5.03
C ARG A 39 7.93 -29.21 3.62
N ASP A 40 7.10 -29.14 2.59
CA ASP A 40 7.42 -29.18 1.16
C ASP A 40 7.89 -27.83 0.60
N LYS A 41 7.71 -26.72 1.32
CA LYS A 41 7.96 -25.37 0.85
C LYS A 41 9.44 -24.98 0.91
N MET A 42 9.81 -24.09 0.01
CA MET A 42 11.20 -23.66 -0.16
C MET A 42 11.78 -23.04 1.12
N LEU A 43 11.02 -22.16 1.79
CA LEU A 43 11.48 -21.48 3.01
C LEU A 43 11.74 -22.48 4.14
N TYR A 44 10.83 -23.44 4.38
CA TYR A 44 11.01 -24.47 5.40
C TYR A 44 12.29 -25.28 5.15
N ARG A 45 12.48 -25.76 3.90
CA ARG A 45 13.66 -26.55 3.52
C ARG A 45 14.97 -25.76 3.63
N ALA A 46 14.95 -24.47 3.24
CA ALA A 46 16.13 -23.60 3.33
C ALA A 46 16.56 -23.38 4.80
N ILE A 47 15.58 -23.17 5.71
CA ILE A 47 15.85 -23.02 7.14
C ILE A 47 16.43 -24.32 7.72
N LYS A 48 15.80 -25.47 7.44
CA LYS A 48 16.27 -26.78 7.94
C LYS A 48 17.65 -27.18 7.41
N ALA A 49 17.97 -26.78 6.18
CA ALA A 49 19.29 -27.04 5.58
C ALA A 49 20.37 -26.03 5.99
N ASP A 50 20.05 -25.01 6.79
CA ASP A 50 20.93 -23.87 7.11
C ASP A 50 21.53 -23.17 5.86
N LYS A 51 20.70 -23.05 4.81
CA LYS A 51 21.04 -22.45 3.51
C LYS A 51 20.11 -21.28 3.17
N LEU A 52 19.84 -20.47 4.17
CA LEU A 52 18.98 -19.30 3.99
C LEU A 52 19.72 -18.23 3.18
N SER A 53 19.06 -17.69 2.16
CA SER A 53 19.40 -16.44 1.49
C SER A 53 18.65 -15.27 2.14
N SER A 54 18.93 -14.03 1.73
CA SER A 54 18.18 -12.88 2.19
C SER A 54 16.70 -12.97 1.79
N ILE A 55 15.82 -12.59 2.70
CA ILE A 55 14.36 -12.67 2.52
C ILE A 55 13.68 -11.39 2.99
N ILE A 56 12.52 -11.11 2.42
CA ILE A 56 11.62 -10.06 2.88
C ILE A 56 10.28 -10.70 3.21
N LEU A 57 9.83 -10.55 4.45
CA LEU A 57 8.55 -11.00 4.96
C LEU A 57 7.59 -9.81 4.95
N TYR A 58 6.53 -9.84 4.16
CA TYR A 58 5.55 -8.77 4.15
C TYR A 58 4.14 -9.30 4.40
N GLY A 59 3.26 -8.45 4.93
CA GLY A 59 1.87 -8.79 5.21
C GLY A 59 1.33 -8.05 6.43
N PRO A 60 0.05 -8.22 6.76
CA PRO A 60 -0.63 -7.50 7.83
C PRO A 60 0.02 -7.67 9.22
N PRO A 61 -0.22 -6.75 10.16
CA PRO A 61 0.26 -6.89 11.53
C PRO A 61 -0.31 -8.17 12.18
N GLY A 62 0.44 -8.73 13.15
CA GLY A 62 0.01 -9.91 13.90
C GLY A 62 0.10 -11.26 13.17
N THR A 63 0.54 -11.29 11.90
CA THR A 63 0.64 -12.51 11.07
C THR A 63 1.88 -13.36 11.33
N GLY A 64 2.81 -12.92 12.20
CA GLY A 64 3.95 -13.70 12.63
C GLY A 64 5.30 -13.35 12.01
N LYS A 65 5.48 -12.22 11.30
CA LYS A 65 6.75 -11.80 10.67
C LYS A 65 7.95 -11.87 11.62
N THR A 66 7.88 -11.17 12.74
CA THR A 66 8.93 -11.17 13.78
C THR A 66 9.12 -12.54 14.42
N THR A 67 8.04 -13.31 14.54
CA THR A 67 8.07 -14.69 15.06
C THR A 67 8.86 -15.60 14.14
N ILE A 68 8.57 -15.58 12.83
CA ILE A 68 9.30 -16.37 11.84
C ILE A 68 10.78 -16.01 11.84
N ALA A 69 11.13 -14.74 11.89
CA ALA A 69 12.52 -14.28 11.97
C ALA A 69 13.27 -14.86 13.19
N LYS A 70 12.62 -14.89 14.36
CA LYS A 70 13.20 -15.47 15.58
C LYS A 70 13.32 -16.99 15.50
N VAL A 71 12.32 -17.67 14.92
CA VAL A 71 12.39 -19.12 14.71
C VAL A 71 13.52 -19.48 13.72
N ILE A 72 13.72 -18.69 12.67
CA ILE A 72 14.86 -18.81 11.77
C ILE A 72 16.17 -18.70 12.55
N ALA A 73 16.30 -17.68 13.40
CA ALA A 73 17.46 -17.49 14.25
C ALA A 73 17.75 -18.68 15.16
N ASN A 74 16.73 -19.24 15.79
CA ASN A 74 16.85 -20.38 16.69
C ASN A 74 17.18 -21.70 15.98
N THR A 75 16.85 -21.80 14.67
CA THR A 75 17.01 -23.03 13.89
C THR A 75 18.34 -23.07 13.12
N THR A 76 18.91 -21.90 12.81
CA THR A 76 20.13 -21.77 12.01
C THR A 76 21.37 -21.58 12.90
N SER A 77 22.55 -21.86 12.35
CA SER A 77 23.84 -21.66 13.04
C SER A 77 24.31 -20.20 13.02
N ALA A 78 23.64 -19.32 12.26
CA ALA A 78 24.02 -17.92 12.11
C ALA A 78 23.82 -17.12 13.42
N ALA A 79 24.61 -16.08 13.62
CA ALA A 79 24.37 -15.11 14.67
C ALA A 79 23.13 -14.25 14.31
N PHE A 80 22.30 -13.88 15.29
CA PHE A 80 21.13 -13.09 15.06
C PHE A 80 21.29 -11.70 15.67
N THR A 81 21.04 -10.67 14.87
CA THR A 81 21.00 -9.29 15.32
C THR A 81 19.70 -8.67 14.81
N GLN A 82 18.98 -7.98 15.70
CA GLN A 82 17.71 -7.31 15.38
C GLN A 82 17.88 -5.80 15.48
N ILE A 83 17.40 -5.08 14.46
CA ILE A 83 17.21 -3.63 14.52
C ILE A 83 15.78 -3.27 14.13
N ASN A 84 15.29 -2.16 14.68
CA ASN A 84 14.00 -1.60 14.30
C ASN A 84 14.26 -0.34 13.48
N ALA A 85 13.80 -0.31 12.22
CA ALA A 85 14.04 0.78 11.30
C ALA A 85 13.38 2.11 11.71
N THR A 86 12.40 2.07 12.64
CA THR A 86 11.77 3.31 13.15
C THR A 86 12.67 4.09 14.12
N VAL A 87 13.66 3.44 14.72
CA VAL A 87 14.53 4.01 15.76
C VAL A 87 15.99 4.01 15.35
N ALA A 88 16.41 3.00 14.57
CA ALA A 88 17.80 2.77 14.21
C ALA A 88 18.37 3.85 13.28
N GLY A 89 19.48 4.41 13.68
CA GLY A 89 20.26 5.37 12.90
C GLY A 89 21.42 4.71 12.14
N LYS A 90 22.19 5.55 11.42
CA LYS A 90 23.37 5.11 10.65
C LYS A 90 24.43 4.43 11.53
N LYS A 91 24.65 4.94 12.74
CA LYS A 91 25.63 4.36 13.68
C LYS A 91 25.28 2.95 14.12
N ASP A 92 24.00 2.68 14.36
CA ASP A 92 23.54 1.35 14.75
C ASP A 92 23.80 0.35 13.63
N MET A 93 23.57 0.75 12.39
CA MET A 93 23.84 -0.07 11.20
C MET A 93 25.35 -0.33 11.02
N GLU A 94 26.20 0.70 11.20
CA GLU A 94 27.66 0.59 11.13
C GLU A 94 28.18 -0.38 12.19
N GLN A 95 27.65 -0.31 13.41
CA GLN A 95 28.03 -1.22 14.49
C GLN A 95 27.67 -2.68 14.14
N VAL A 96 26.44 -2.92 13.69
CA VAL A 96 25.98 -4.28 13.33
C VAL A 96 26.83 -4.86 12.20
N VAL A 97 27.14 -4.07 11.19
CA VAL A 97 28.02 -4.49 10.08
C VAL A 97 29.42 -4.83 10.57
N GLN A 98 30.00 -3.99 11.46
CA GLN A 98 31.32 -4.25 12.00
C GLN A 98 31.35 -5.54 12.82
N GLU A 99 30.38 -5.73 13.70
CA GLU A 99 30.24 -6.97 14.47
C GLU A 99 30.06 -8.22 13.58
N ALA A 100 29.31 -8.08 12.46
CA ALA A 100 29.12 -9.17 11.52
C ALA A 100 30.43 -9.54 10.78
N LYS A 101 31.23 -8.53 10.39
CA LYS A 101 32.56 -8.73 9.80
C LYS A 101 33.52 -9.43 10.76
N ASP A 102 33.52 -8.97 12.02
CA ASP A 102 34.39 -9.55 13.05
C ASP A 102 34.02 -11.02 13.31
N ARG A 103 32.71 -11.33 13.39
CA ARG A 103 32.24 -12.73 13.54
C ARG A 103 32.59 -13.59 12.34
N MET A 104 32.45 -13.05 11.12
CA MET A 104 32.83 -13.78 9.91
C MET A 104 34.33 -14.01 9.85
N GLY A 105 35.16 -13.03 10.17
CA GLY A 105 36.61 -13.12 10.16
C GLY A 105 37.17 -14.03 11.24
N MET A 106 36.64 -13.97 12.48
CA MET A 106 37.17 -14.75 13.62
C MET A 106 36.62 -16.18 13.67
N TYR A 107 35.36 -16.38 13.31
CA TYR A 107 34.65 -17.64 13.54
C TYR A 107 34.05 -18.26 12.28
N GLY A 108 34.14 -17.61 11.11
CA GLY A 108 33.48 -18.05 9.87
C GLY A 108 31.95 -18.06 9.99
N LYS A 109 31.40 -17.33 10.96
CA LYS A 109 29.97 -17.36 11.29
C LYS A 109 29.24 -16.21 10.64
N ARG A 110 28.22 -16.53 9.82
CA ARG A 110 27.35 -15.52 9.19
C ARG A 110 26.42 -14.87 10.21
N THR A 111 25.97 -13.67 9.88
CA THR A 111 25.03 -12.92 10.73
C THR A 111 23.71 -12.71 9.97
N ILE A 112 22.60 -13.14 10.59
CA ILE A 112 21.25 -12.77 10.18
C ILE A 112 20.94 -11.40 10.78
N LEU A 113 20.72 -10.41 9.92
CA LEU A 113 20.24 -9.10 10.31
C LEU A 113 18.72 -9.05 10.08
N PHE A 114 17.97 -9.08 11.18
CA PHE A 114 16.53 -8.83 11.12
C PHE A 114 16.24 -7.34 11.22
N VAL A 115 15.59 -6.80 10.19
CA VAL A 115 15.17 -5.40 10.13
C VAL A 115 13.64 -5.34 10.20
N ASP A 116 13.13 -4.94 11.36
CA ASP A 116 11.69 -4.73 11.54
C ASP A 116 11.28 -3.38 10.94
N GLU A 117 10.13 -3.35 10.23
CA GLU A 117 9.61 -2.19 9.50
C GLU A 117 10.63 -1.59 8.49
N ILE A 118 11.26 -2.45 7.67
CA ILE A 118 12.33 -2.08 6.74
C ILE A 118 11.96 -0.91 5.81
N HIS A 119 10.67 -0.70 5.50
CA HIS A 119 10.18 0.42 4.71
C HIS A 119 10.42 1.80 5.36
N ARG A 120 10.70 1.84 6.68
CA ARG A 120 11.07 3.08 7.39
C ARG A 120 12.50 3.52 7.16
N PHE A 121 13.36 2.65 6.65
CA PHE A 121 14.68 3.06 6.21
C PHE A 121 14.60 3.90 4.95
N ASN A 122 15.30 5.04 4.93
CA ASN A 122 15.46 5.82 3.73
C ASN A 122 16.36 5.10 2.70
N LYS A 123 16.33 5.56 1.44
CA LYS A 123 17.10 4.93 0.35
C LYS A 123 18.59 4.78 0.68
N GLY A 124 19.22 5.78 1.28
CA GLY A 124 20.65 5.73 1.65
C GLY A 124 20.96 4.67 2.73
N GLN A 125 20.03 4.45 3.66
CA GLN A 125 20.17 3.39 4.67
C GLN A 125 20.00 2.00 4.03
N GLN A 126 19.07 1.85 3.11
CA GLN A 126 18.87 0.61 2.38
C GLN A 126 20.07 0.32 1.46
N ASP A 127 20.60 1.32 0.76
CA ASP A 127 21.79 1.21 -0.09
C ASP A 127 23.04 0.82 0.72
N TYR A 128 23.16 1.31 1.96
CA TYR A 128 24.29 0.97 2.84
C TYR A 128 24.38 -0.54 3.14
N LEU A 129 23.25 -1.27 3.18
CA LEU A 129 23.25 -2.70 3.43
C LEU A 129 23.65 -3.55 2.21
N LEU A 130 23.50 -3.00 1.00
CA LEU A 130 23.70 -3.76 -0.25
C LEU A 130 25.04 -4.51 -0.34
N PRO A 131 26.21 -3.86 -0.11
CA PRO A 131 27.50 -4.55 -0.25
C PRO A 131 27.62 -5.77 0.67
N PHE A 132 27.05 -5.68 1.88
CA PHE A 132 27.14 -6.75 2.90
C PHE A 132 26.14 -7.89 2.69
N VAL A 133 25.07 -7.61 1.97
CA VAL A 133 24.13 -8.63 1.48
C VAL A 133 24.71 -9.32 0.25
N GLU A 134 25.41 -8.61 -0.61
CA GLU A 134 26.06 -9.15 -1.81
C GLU A 134 27.24 -10.07 -1.50
N ASP A 135 28.09 -9.68 -0.56
CA ASP A 135 29.26 -10.47 -0.17
C ASP A 135 28.95 -11.60 0.83
N GLY A 136 27.68 -11.66 1.32
CA GLY A 136 27.22 -12.69 2.24
C GLY A 136 27.63 -12.49 3.70
N THR A 137 28.25 -11.35 4.05
CA THR A 137 28.53 -10.96 5.45
C THR A 137 27.24 -10.91 6.26
N LEU A 138 26.17 -10.39 5.66
CA LEU A 138 24.83 -10.31 6.22
C LEU A 138 23.84 -11.15 5.42
N ILE A 139 22.99 -11.89 6.12
CA ILE A 139 21.76 -12.45 5.59
C ILE A 139 20.64 -11.52 6.05
N LEU A 140 20.05 -10.76 5.13
CA LEU A 140 18.96 -9.82 5.47
C LEU A 140 17.65 -10.59 5.63
N VAL A 141 16.97 -10.38 6.75
CA VAL A 141 15.56 -10.76 6.96
C VAL A 141 14.79 -9.48 7.21
N GLY A 142 14.24 -8.89 6.15
CA GLY A 142 13.40 -7.70 6.24
C GLY A 142 11.96 -8.06 6.62
N ALA A 143 11.33 -7.28 7.50
CA ALA A 143 9.89 -7.37 7.77
C ALA A 143 9.22 -6.03 7.46
N THR A 144 8.04 -6.09 6.85
CA THR A 144 7.26 -4.90 6.53
C THR A 144 5.75 -5.22 6.51
N THR A 145 4.93 -4.22 6.81
CA THR A 145 3.49 -4.27 6.61
C THR A 145 3.08 -3.74 5.23
N GLU A 146 4.01 -3.11 4.51
CA GLU A 146 3.78 -2.46 3.24
C GLU A 146 4.32 -3.29 2.07
N ASN A 147 3.80 -3.03 0.86
CA ASN A 147 4.23 -3.74 -0.33
C ASN A 147 5.71 -3.45 -0.62
N PRO A 148 6.59 -4.45 -0.53
CA PRO A 148 8.04 -4.24 -0.67
C PRO A 148 8.44 -3.73 -2.05
N TYR A 149 7.66 -3.99 -3.09
CA TYR A 149 7.96 -3.51 -4.45
C TYR A 149 7.86 -1.99 -4.61
N PHE A 150 7.14 -1.31 -3.71
CA PHE A 150 7.04 0.15 -3.72
C PHE A 150 8.02 0.80 -2.72
N GLU A 151 8.26 0.15 -1.58
CA GLU A 151 8.91 0.79 -0.44
C GLU A 151 10.37 0.33 -0.22
N VAL A 152 10.73 -0.85 -0.74
CA VAL A 152 12.10 -1.37 -0.61
C VAL A 152 12.88 -1.14 -1.90
N ASN A 153 14.15 -0.77 -1.75
CA ASN A 153 15.04 -0.55 -2.89
C ASN A 153 15.09 -1.78 -3.82
N GLY A 154 14.88 -1.56 -5.11
CA GLY A 154 14.89 -2.61 -6.14
C GLY A 154 16.17 -3.45 -6.14
N ALA A 155 17.32 -2.89 -5.73
CA ALA A 155 18.56 -3.64 -5.61
C ALA A 155 18.56 -4.64 -4.44
N LEU A 156 17.92 -4.32 -3.30
CA LEU A 156 17.69 -5.29 -2.20
C LEU A 156 16.68 -6.35 -2.60
N ILE A 157 15.60 -5.95 -3.28
CA ILE A 157 14.56 -6.86 -3.78
C ILE A 157 15.16 -7.91 -4.71
N SER A 158 16.01 -7.51 -5.67
CA SER A 158 16.64 -8.43 -6.63
C SER A 158 17.57 -9.48 -5.97
N ARG A 159 17.98 -9.26 -4.71
CA ARG A 159 18.85 -10.13 -3.92
C ARG A 159 18.13 -10.84 -2.79
N SER A 160 16.84 -10.65 -2.68
CA SER A 160 16.02 -11.22 -1.61
C SER A 160 14.86 -12.03 -2.19
N VAL A 161 14.45 -13.06 -1.48
CA VAL A 161 13.20 -13.76 -1.79
C VAL A 161 12.07 -13.16 -0.97
N ILE A 162 10.98 -12.81 -1.64
CA ILE A 162 9.84 -12.16 -1.00
C ILE A 162 8.81 -13.23 -0.60
N PHE A 163 8.35 -13.19 0.64
CA PHE A 163 7.30 -14.06 1.15
C PHE A 163 6.15 -13.22 1.71
N GLU A 164 4.96 -13.46 1.17
CA GLU A 164 3.73 -12.88 1.66
C GLU A 164 3.17 -13.69 2.82
N LEU A 165 2.92 -13.02 3.95
CA LEU A 165 2.19 -13.59 5.06
C LEU A 165 0.73 -13.15 4.99
N LYS A 166 -0.17 -14.11 5.03
CA LYS A 166 -1.61 -13.89 5.00
C LYS A 166 -2.16 -13.70 6.43
N PRO A 167 -3.29 -13.00 6.60
CA PRO A 167 -4.03 -13.05 7.86
C PRO A 167 -4.22 -14.50 8.30
N LEU A 168 -4.11 -14.76 9.60
CA LEU A 168 -4.38 -16.10 10.13
C LEU A 168 -5.87 -16.42 10.00
N SER A 169 -6.20 -17.67 9.72
CA SER A 169 -7.60 -18.11 9.68
C SER A 169 -8.22 -18.08 11.08
N ALA A 170 -9.55 -18.05 11.16
CA ALA A 170 -10.24 -18.14 12.46
C ALA A 170 -9.86 -19.44 13.21
N GLU A 171 -9.65 -20.53 12.49
CA GLU A 171 -9.18 -21.80 13.06
C GLU A 171 -7.78 -21.68 13.66
N ASP A 172 -6.83 -21.03 12.92
CA ASP A 172 -5.47 -20.78 13.40
C ASP A 172 -5.47 -19.93 14.68
N ILE A 173 -6.28 -18.86 14.70
CA ILE A 173 -6.44 -17.99 15.87
C ILE A 173 -7.07 -18.77 17.03
N GLY A 174 -8.08 -19.60 16.77
CA GLY A 174 -8.68 -20.46 17.80
C GLY A 174 -7.68 -21.40 18.46
N VAL A 175 -6.77 -21.99 17.67
CA VAL A 175 -5.65 -22.81 18.22
C VAL A 175 -4.76 -21.98 19.12
N LEU A 176 -4.41 -20.75 18.74
CA LEU A 176 -3.58 -19.85 19.55
C LEU A 176 -4.27 -19.41 20.83
N ILE A 177 -5.56 -19.09 20.78
CA ILE A 177 -6.38 -18.73 21.95
C ILE A 177 -6.41 -19.89 22.97
N ARG A 178 -6.73 -21.11 22.52
CA ARG A 178 -6.75 -22.29 23.40
C ARG A 178 -5.37 -22.56 24.02
N ARG A 179 -4.29 -22.47 23.22
CA ARG A 179 -2.93 -22.54 23.74
C ARG A 179 -2.68 -21.47 24.80
N ALA A 180 -3.13 -20.24 24.57
CA ALA A 180 -2.97 -19.12 25.50
C ALA A 180 -3.64 -19.38 26.85
N VAL A 181 -4.84 -19.93 26.85
CA VAL A 181 -5.62 -20.21 28.09
C VAL A 181 -5.05 -21.41 28.84
N TYR A 182 -4.66 -22.49 28.15
CA TYR A 182 -4.38 -23.78 28.79
C TYR A 182 -2.89 -24.11 28.94
N ASP A 183 -1.97 -23.43 28.26
CA ASP A 183 -0.54 -23.65 28.45
C ASP A 183 -0.10 -23.16 29.84
N THR A 184 0.39 -24.09 30.68
CA THR A 184 0.78 -23.80 32.09
C THR A 184 2.20 -23.23 32.18
N GLU A 185 3.02 -23.39 31.15
CA GLU A 185 4.43 -22.92 31.13
C GLU A 185 4.53 -21.48 30.59
N ARG A 186 3.94 -21.23 29.43
CA ARG A 186 4.06 -19.95 28.71
C ARG A 186 2.76 -19.16 28.60
N GLY A 187 1.62 -19.83 28.82
CA GLY A 187 0.29 -19.25 28.75
C GLY A 187 -0.26 -18.78 30.09
N MET A 188 -1.57 -18.85 30.20
CA MET A 188 -2.34 -18.45 31.40
C MET A 188 -2.89 -19.68 32.14
N GLY A 189 -2.45 -20.89 31.88
CA GLY A 189 -2.99 -22.12 32.47
C GLY A 189 -2.87 -22.18 34.00
N SER A 190 -1.89 -21.51 34.60
CA SER A 190 -1.73 -21.40 36.06
C SER A 190 -2.84 -20.59 36.76
N TYR A 191 -3.62 -19.79 36.01
CA TYR A 191 -4.73 -19.00 36.56
C TYR A 191 -6.03 -19.80 36.70
N GLY A 192 -6.08 -21.05 36.19
CA GLY A 192 -7.29 -21.87 36.24
C GLY A 192 -8.43 -21.32 35.38
N ALA A 193 -8.10 -20.61 34.30
CA ALA A 193 -9.09 -20.05 33.40
C ALA A 193 -9.66 -21.10 32.42
N GLU A 194 -10.95 -20.96 32.13
CA GLU A 194 -11.68 -21.71 31.08
C GLU A 194 -12.28 -20.71 30.07
N ILE A 195 -12.26 -21.05 28.81
CA ILE A 195 -12.87 -20.25 27.75
C ILE A 195 -13.94 -21.06 27.04
N SER A 196 -15.10 -20.47 26.80
CA SER A 196 -16.16 -21.11 26.01
C SER A 196 -15.83 -21.14 24.51
N ASP A 197 -16.35 -22.14 23.81
CA ASP A 197 -16.15 -22.27 22.35
C ASP A 197 -16.67 -21.03 21.62
N ASP A 198 -17.84 -20.52 21.98
CA ASP A 198 -18.41 -19.31 21.40
C ASP A 198 -17.52 -18.07 21.64
N ALA A 199 -16.83 -17.99 22.78
CA ALA A 199 -15.87 -16.90 23.04
C ALA A 199 -14.60 -17.04 22.20
N VAL A 200 -14.14 -18.28 21.95
CA VAL A 200 -13.01 -18.53 21.03
C VAL A 200 -13.37 -18.10 19.64
N ASP A 201 -14.52 -18.51 19.13
CA ASP A 201 -14.99 -18.17 17.77
C ASP A 201 -15.17 -16.65 17.62
N PHE A 202 -15.79 -16.02 18.62
CA PHE A 202 -15.95 -14.56 18.66
C PHE A 202 -14.61 -13.81 18.61
N LEU A 203 -13.63 -14.19 19.44
CA LEU A 203 -12.31 -13.56 19.44
C LEU A 203 -11.54 -13.81 18.14
N ALA A 204 -11.69 -15.01 17.55
CA ALA A 204 -11.06 -15.36 16.31
C ALA A 204 -11.58 -14.48 15.16
N ASP A 205 -12.89 -14.30 15.06
CA ASP A 205 -13.52 -13.45 14.05
C ASP A 205 -13.15 -11.97 14.24
N MET A 206 -13.26 -11.49 15.49
CA MET A 206 -13.02 -10.07 15.80
C MET A 206 -11.57 -9.65 15.66
N SER A 207 -10.62 -10.58 15.79
CA SER A 207 -9.19 -10.30 15.60
C SER A 207 -8.80 -10.07 14.14
N GLY A 208 -9.63 -10.50 13.17
CA GLY A 208 -9.36 -10.33 11.74
C GLY A 208 -8.02 -10.93 11.30
N GLY A 209 -7.59 -12.03 11.93
CA GLY A 209 -6.33 -12.73 11.64
C GLY A 209 -5.09 -12.13 12.32
N ASP A 210 -5.26 -11.17 13.25
CA ASP A 210 -4.17 -10.61 14.07
C ASP A 210 -4.04 -11.40 15.39
N ALA A 211 -3.07 -12.33 15.46
CA ALA A 211 -2.82 -13.13 16.66
C ALA A 211 -2.51 -12.30 17.90
N ARG A 212 -1.81 -11.17 17.75
CA ARG A 212 -1.46 -10.31 18.88
C ARG A 212 -2.69 -9.70 19.52
N MET A 213 -3.65 -9.28 18.68
CA MET A 213 -4.93 -8.73 19.16
C MET A 213 -5.72 -9.77 19.95
N ALA A 214 -5.86 -10.99 19.41
CA ALA A 214 -6.56 -12.09 20.07
C ALA A 214 -5.91 -12.46 21.42
N LEU A 215 -4.57 -12.61 21.44
CA LEU A 215 -3.82 -12.99 22.64
C LEU A 215 -3.87 -11.90 23.73
N ASN A 216 -3.83 -10.62 23.35
CA ASN A 216 -3.96 -9.51 24.31
C ASN A 216 -5.37 -9.49 24.92
N ALA A 217 -6.41 -9.78 24.14
CA ALA A 217 -7.78 -9.87 24.67
C ALA A 217 -7.92 -11.02 25.67
N VAL A 218 -7.32 -12.18 25.37
CA VAL A 218 -7.28 -13.32 26.31
C VAL A 218 -6.55 -12.96 27.60
N GLU A 219 -5.36 -12.33 27.50
CA GLU A 219 -4.58 -11.91 28.67
C GLU A 219 -5.38 -10.95 29.54
N LEU A 220 -6.01 -9.95 28.95
CA LEU A 220 -6.84 -8.99 29.67
C LEU A 220 -8.02 -9.68 30.32
N GLY A 221 -8.74 -10.55 29.61
CA GLY A 221 -9.87 -11.29 30.13
C GLY A 221 -9.52 -12.16 31.34
N VAL A 222 -8.41 -12.88 31.29
CA VAL A 222 -7.95 -13.71 32.43
C VAL A 222 -7.52 -12.87 33.63
N LEU A 223 -6.85 -11.73 33.40
CA LEU A 223 -6.32 -10.90 34.48
C LEU A 223 -7.37 -10.01 35.18
N THR A 224 -8.49 -9.73 34.50
CA THR A 224 -9.50 -8.79 35.02
C THR A 224 -10.82 -9.43 35.41
N THR A 225 -11.03 -10.72 35.10
CA THR A 225 -12.24 -11.44 35.49
C THR A 225 -12.06 -12.10 36.86
N GLU A 226 -12.99 -11.87 37.76
CA GLU A 226 -12.96 -12.51 39.07
C GLU A 226 -13.34 -14.00 38.96
N PRO A 227 -12.70 -14.88 39.78
CA PRO A 227 -13.06 -16.28 39.82
C PRO A 227 -14.53 -16.49 40.24
N SER A 228 -15.20 -17.39 39.59
CA SER A 228 -16.57 -17.80 39.90
C SER A 228 -16.64 -18.66 41.18
N ALA A 229 -17.82 -19.05 41.62
CA ALA A 229 -18.05 -19.86 42.82
C ALA A 229 -17.33 -21.23 42.84
N ASP A 230 -16.98 -21.74 41.64
CA ASP A 230 -16.17 -22.96 41.42
C ASP A 230 -14.66 -22.73 41.51
N GLY A 231 -14.23 -21.49 41.77
CA GLY A 231 -12.83 -21.08 41.84
C GLY A 231 -12.14 -20.92 40.52
N LYS A 232 -12.87 -20.98 39.37
CA LYS A 232 -12.35 -20.81 38.03
C LYS A 232 -12.70 -19.46 37.43
N ILE A 233 -11.87 -19.00 36.54
CA ILE A 233 -12.11 -17.81 35.71
C ILE A 233 -12.80 -18.25 34.41
N HIS A 234 -14.02 -17.80 34.18
CA HIS A 234 -14.76 -18.14 32.95
C HIS A 234 -14.76 -17.00 31.93
N ILE A 235 -14.09 -17.23 30.83
CA ILE A 235 -14.09 -16.30 29.69
C ILE A 235 -15.27 -16.61 28.77
N THR A 236 -16.35 -15.86 28.98
CA THR A 236 -17.57 -15.92 28.15
C THR A 236 -17.47 -14.95 26.98
N VAL A 237 -18.45 -14.98 26.06
CA VAL A 237 -18.56 -14.01 24.94
C VAL A 237 -18.66 -12.58 25.46
N ASP A 238 -19.37 -12.35 26.58
CA ASP A 238 -19.51 -11.01 27.17
C ASP A 238 -18.15 -10.48 27.64
N VAL A 239 -17.40 -11.29 28.42
CA VAL A 239 -16.03 -10.95 28.84
C VAL A 239 -15.13 -10.73 27.63
N ALA A 240 -15.18 -11.60 26.63
CA ALA A 240 -14.40 -11.50 25.41
C ALA A 240 -14.69 -10.19 24.66
N SER A 241 -15.98 -9.79 24.59
CA SER A 241 -16.41 -8.57 23.89
C SER A 241 -15.95 -7.30 24.58
N GLU A 242 -15.83 -7.30 25.90
CA GLU A 242 -15.27 -6.17 26.67
C GLU A 242 -13.75 -6.06 26.49
N CYS A 243 -13.05 -7.20 26.39
CA CYS A 243 -11.59 -7.26 26.32
C CYS A 243 -11.03 -7.01 24.92
N ILE A 244 -11.80 -7.33 23.88
CA ILE A 244 -11.36 -7.06 22.51
C ILE A 244 -11.80 -5.66 22.09
N GLN A 245 -10.89 -4.71 22.20
CA GLN A 245 -11.16 -3.39 21.64
C GLN A 245 -11.41 -3.54 20.13
N ARG A 246 -12.61 -3.13 19.68
CA ARG A 246 -12.86 -2.99 18.23
C ARG A 246 -11.72 -2.20 17.63
N ARG A 247 -10.89 -2.88 16.89
CA ARG A 247 -10.02 -2.16 15.94
C ARG A 247 -10.98 -1.41 15.03
N VAL A 248 -11.12 -0.09 15.21
CA VAL A 248 -11.40 0.76 14.06
C VAL A 248 -10.45 0.20 13.02
N MET A 249 -10.98 -0.39 11.92
CA MET A 249 -10.12 -0.93 10.87
C MET A 249 -9.08 0.15 10.63
N ARG A 250 -7.87 -0.02 11.18
CA ARG A 250 -6.75 0.82 10.81
C ARG A 250 -6.49 0.42 9.39
N TYR A 251 -7.09 1.16 8.54
CA TYR A 251 -6.73 1.31 7.17
C TYR A 251 -5.25 1.67 7.25
N ASP A 252 -4.42 0.68 6.97
CA ASP A 252 -3.00 0.93 6.91
C ASP A 252 -2.83 1.88 5.74
N LYS A 253 -2.60 3.17 6.04
CA LYS A 253 -2.57 4.26 5.05
C LYS A 253 -1.57 4.00 3.93
N ASN A 254 -0.73 2.97 4.08
CA ASN A 254 0.34 2.60 3.19
C ASN A 254 0.34 1.08 2.84
N GLY A 255 -0.67 0.29 3.22
CA GLY A 255 -0.74 -1.15 2.94
C GLY A 255 -1.45 -1.49 1.61
N ASP A 256 -1.28 -2.72 1.10
CA ASP A 256 -1.88 -3.21 -0.15
C ASP A 256 -3.41 -3.00 -0.18
N ASN A 257 -4.10 -3.20 0.94
CA ASN A 257 -5.54 -2.94 1.08
C ASN A 257 -5.92 -1.46 0.84
N HIS A 258 -5.00 -0.51 1.10
CA HIS A 258 -5.19 0.90 0.81
C HIS A 258 -5.21 1.14 -0.70
N TYR A 259 -4.16 0.70 -1.38
CA TYR A 259 -4.04 0.87 -2.83
C TYR A 259 -5.13 0.09 -3.58
N ASP A 260 -5.49 -1.10 -3.11
CA ASP A 260 -6.58 -1.91 -3.69
C ASP A 260 -7.93 -1.22 -3.54
N THR A 261 -8.23 -0.63 -2.37
CA THR A 261 -9.50 0.08 -2.15
C THR A 261 -9.59 1.35 -2.99
N ILE A 262 -8.49 2.12 -3.09
CA ILE A 262 -8.41 3.31 -3.95
C ILE A 262 -8.57 2.91 -5.42
N SER A 263 -7.87 1.85 -5.84
CA SER A 263 -7.96 1.31 -7.20
C SER A 263 -9.39 0.86 -7.53
N ALA A 264 -10.06 0.17 -6.59
CA ALA A 264 -11.45 -0.24 -6.74
C ALA A 264 -12.39 0.95 -6.80
N PHE A 265 -12.20 1.98 -5.99
CA PHE A 265 -12.94 3.23 -6.02
C PHE A 265 -12.87 3.92 -7.39
N ILE A 266 -11.64 4.11 -7.90
CA ILE A 266 -11.42 4.73 -9.22
C ILE A 266 -12.04 3.87 -10.32
N LYS A 267 -11.82 2.55 -10.30
CA LYS A 267 -12.37 1.62 -11.29
C LYS A 267 -13.90 1.57 -11.27
N SER A 268 -14.53 1.75 -10.11
CA SER A 268 -15.99 1.83 -9.99
C SER A 268 -16.54 3.09 -10.65
N MET A 269 -15.93 4.26 -10.42
CA MET A 269 -16.31 5.49 -11.11
C MET A 269 -16.08 5.41 -12.63
N ARG A 270 -14.94 4.85 -13.05
CA ARG A 270 -14.61 4.61 -14.46
C ARG A 270 -15.58 3.63 -15.11
N GLY A 271 -15.96 2.59 -14.41
CA GLY A 271 -16.88 1.54 -14.86
C GLY A 271 -18.36 1.90 -14.77
N SER A 272 -18.70 3.14 -14.36
CA SER A 272 -20.08 3.64 -14.24
C SER A 272 -20.93 2.84 -13.23
N ASP A 273 -20.32 2.42 -12.12
CA ASP A 273 -21.01 1.81 -10.98
C ASP A 273 -21.03 2.77 -9.77
N PRO A 274 -22.07 3.58 -9.61
CA PRO A 274 -22.17 4.52 -8.51
C PRO A 274 -22.32 3.84 -7.14
N ASP A 275 -22.94 2.68 -7.05
CA ASP A 275 -23.13 1.96 -5.78
C ASP A 275 -21.80 1.42 -5.26
N ALA A 276 -21.00 0.81 -6.12
CA ALA A 276 -19.65 0.38 -5.78
C ALA A 276 -18.75 1.59 -5.43
N ALA A 277 -18.85 2.71 -6.16
CA ALA A 277 -18.09 3.92 -5.86
C ALA A 277 -18.44 4.45 -4.46
N ILE A 278 -19.71 4.52 -4.08
CA ILE A 278 -20.16 4.94 -2.75
C ILE A 278 -19.70 3.95 -1.66
N TYR A 279 -19.76 2.64 -1.93
CA TYR A 279 -19.28 1.62 -1.00
C TYR A 279 -17.78 1.79 -0.71
N TYR A 280 -16.94 1.92 -1.74
CA TYR A 280 -15.50 2.09 -1.55
C TYR A 280 -15.15 3.44 -0.94
N LEU A 281 -15.90 4.52 -1.25
CA LEU A 281 -15.80 5.81 -0.56
C LEU A 281 -16.06 5.65 0.94
N ALA A 282 -17.17 5.00 1.31
CA ALA A 282 -17.52 4.77 2.71
C ALA A 282 -16.43 3.94 3.42
N ARG A 283 -15.88 2.93 2.75
CA ARG A 283 -14.78 2.09 3.26
C ARG A 283 -13.51 2.91 3.51
N MET A 284 -13.13 3.82 2.59
CA MET A 284 -11.99 4.71 2.76
C MET A 284 -12.21 5.69 3.93
N LEU A 285 -13.38 6.32 4.01
CA LEU A 285 -13.71 7.27 5.09
C LEU A 285 -13.77 6.57 6.45
N TYR A 286 -14.37 5.39 6.53
CA TYR A 286 -14.40 4.58 7.76
C TYR A 286 -13.01 4.18 8.24
N ALA A 287 -12.12 3.93 7.29
CA ALA A 287 -10.72 3.61 7.54
C ALA A 287 -9.84 4.83 7.90
N GLY A 288 -10.41 6.03 7.89
CA GLY A 288 -9.71 7.27 8.26
C GLY A 288 -8.85 7.87 7.16
N GLU A 289 -9.18 7.57 5.87
CA GLU A 289 -8.52 8.22 4.74
C GLU A 289 -8.77 9.72 4.75
N GLU A 290 -7.77 10.48 4.32
CA GLU A 290 -7.86 11.93 4.27
C GLU A 290 -8.90 12.39 3.22
N PRO A 291 -9.95 13.13 3.61
CA PRO A 291 -10.98 13.56 2.68
C PRO A 291 -10.43 14.35 1.47
N ALA A 292 -9.38 15.15 1.67
CA ALA A 292 -8.72 15.89 0.60
C ALA A 292 -8.01 14.98 -0.41
N PHE A 293 -7.45 13.84 0.05
CA PHE A 293 -6.88 12.83 -0.84
C PHE A 293 -7.97 12.19 -1.72
N ILE A 294 -9.11 11.81 -1.12
CA ILE A 294 -10.25 11.23 -1.85
C ILE A 294 -10.76 12.23 -2.90
N ALA A 295 -10.93 13.51 -2.52
CA ALA A 295 -11.35 14.56 -3.44
C ALA A 295 -10.41 14.69 -4.65
N ARG A 296 -9.08 14.62 -4.44
CA ARG A 296 -8.10 14.62 -5.54
C ARG A 296 -8.31 13.43 -6.49
N ARG A 297 -8.63 12.24 -5.98
CA ARG A 297 -8.89 11.06 -6.82
C ARG A 297 -10.15 11.23 -7.66
N ILE A 298 -11.19 11.86 -7.13
CA ILE A 298 -12.40 12.19 -7.87
C ILE A 298 -12.08 13.21 -9.00
N MET A 299 -11.28 14.25 -8.72
CA MET A 299 -10.88 15.24 -9.73
C MET A 299 -10.07 14.61 -10.87
N ILE A 300 -9.14 13.72 -10.52
CA ILE A 300 -8.34 13.00 -11.54
C ILE A 300 -9.26 12.15 -12.41
N CYS A 301 -10.16 11.34 -11.82
CA CYS A 301 -11.10 10.51 -12.56
C CYS A 301 -12.05 11.35 -13.45
N ALA A 302 -12.50 12.50 -12.96
CA ALA A 302 -13.31 13.43 -13.75
C ALA A 302 -12.58 13.95 -15.00
N SER A 303 -11.26 14.16 -14.92
CA SER A 303 -10.45 14.60 -16.06
C SER A 303 -10.01 13.45 -16.97
N GLU A 304 -9.64 12.30 -16.39
CA GLU A 304 -9.07 11.14 -17.05
C GLU A 304 -10.12 10.30 -17.78
N ASP A 305 -11.25 10.02 -17.08
CA ASP A 305 -12.23 9.04 -17.50
C ASP A 305 -13.53 9.66 -18.06
N VAL A 306 -13.87 10.90 -17.63
CA VAL A 306 -15.03 11.64 -18.15
C VAL A 306 -14.59 12.67 -19.18
N GLY A 307 -13.56 13.44 -18.88
CA GLY A 307 -13.00 14.44 -19.80
C GLY A 307 -14.04 15.37 -20.39
N ASN A 308 -13.99 15.56 -21.70
CA ASN A 308 -14.92 16.44 -22.42
C ASN A 308 -16.26 15.78 -22.79
N ALA A 309 -16.48 14.50 -22.44
CA ALA A 309 -17.81 13.92 -22.57
C ALA A 309 -18.81 14.59 -21.64
N ASP A 310 -18.36 15.03 -20.44
CA ASP A 310 -19.13 15.93 -19.56
C ASP A 310 -18.18 16.92 -18.85
N PRO A 311 -18.01 18.14 -19.40
CA PRO A 311 -17.15 19.16 -18.81
C PRO A 311 -17.55 19.61 -17.38
N GLN A 312 -18.79 19.35 -16.95
CA GLN A 312 -19.26 19.67 -15.60
C GLN A 312 -18.67 18.73 -14.56
N ALA A 313 -18.27 17.52 -14.94
CA ALA A 313 -17.73 16.54 -13.99
C ALA A 313 -16.51 17.08 -13.23
N LEU A 314 -15.58 17.71 -13.94
CA LEU A 314 -14.43 18.36 -13.31
C LEU A 314 -14.84 19.55 -12.42
N GLN A 315 -15.80 20.35 -12.84
CA GLN A 315 -16.29 21.48 -12.06
C GLN A 315 -16.93 21.02 -10.76
N VAL A 316 -17.77 19.99 -10.80
CA VAL A 316 -18.38 19.37 -9.61
C VAL A 316 -17.31 18.80 -8.69
N ALA A 317 -16.31 18.10 -9.23
CA ALA A 317 -15.21 17.53 -8.45
C ALA A 317 -14.34 18.60 -7.76
N VAL A 318 -14.05 19.71 -8.45
CA VAL A 318 -13.31 20.86 -7.89
C VAL A 318 -14.13 21.56 -6.82
N ALA A 319 -15.43 21.83 -7.05
CA ALA A 319 -16.31 22.42 -6.06
C ALA A 319 -16.41 21.54 -4.80
N ALA A 320 -16.50 20.22 -4.98
CA ALA A 320 -16.50 19.27 -3.87
C ALA A 320 -15.18 19.30 -3.08
N SER A 321 -14.04 19.38 -3.75
CA SER A 321 -12.72 19.49 -3.08
C SER A 321 -12.65 20.75 -2.20
N GLN A 322 -13.07 21.90 -2.72
CA GLN A 322 -13.11 23.15 -1.97
C GLN A 322 -14.09 23.12 -0.80
N ALA A 323 -15.23 22.46 -0.97
CA ALA A 323 -16.21 22.29 0.10
C ALA A 323 -15.68 21.39 1.22
N VAL A 324 -14.99 20.30 0.88
CA VAL A 324 -14.36 19.37 1.85
C VAL A 324 -13.40 20.10 2.78
N GLU A 325 -12.57 21.01 2.25
CA GLU A 325 -11.61 21.79 3.05
C GLU A 325 -12.30 22.74 4.04
N ARG A 326 -13.50 23.23 3.70
CA ARG A 326 -14.25 24.20 4.52
C ARG A 326 -15.19 23.55 5.53
N LEU A 327 -15.79 22.42 5.16
CA LEU A 327 -16.80 21.75 6.00
C LEU A 327 -16.17 20.85 7.06
N GLY A 328 -15.11 20.11 6.68
CA GLY A 328 -14.56 19.07 7.55
C GLY A 328 -15.48 17.86 7.71
N MET A 329 -15.03 16.89 8.49
CA MET A 329 -15.83 15.70 8.82
C MET A 329 -16.71 15.97 10.05
N PRO A 330 -17.93 15.40 10.13
CA PRO A 330 -18.48 14.35 9.28
C PRO A 330 -19.22 14.82 8.01
N GLU A 331 -19.49 16.11 7.80
CA GLU A 331 -20.31 16.63 6.72
C GLU A 331 -19.66 16.51 5.35
N ALA A 332 -18.33 16.58 5.25
CA ALA A 332 -17.56 16.44 4.01
C ALA A 332 -17.86 15.13 3.26
N ARG A 333 -18.27 14.07 3.97
CA ARG A 333 -18.67 12.78 3.36
C ARG A 333 -19.81 12.94 2.36
N ILE A 334 -20.75 13.87 2.61
CA ILE A 334 -21.94 14.10 1.76
C ILE A 334 -21.49 14.68 0.42
N THR A 335 -20.62 15.67 0.46
CA THR A 335 -20.07 16.34 -0.72
C THR A 335 -19.22 15.38 -1.56
N LEU A 336 -18.40 14.56 -0.91
CA LEU A 336 -17.61 13.51 -1.59
C LEU A 336 -18.51 12.48 -2.27
N ALA A 337 -19.57 12.04 -1.59
CA ALA A 337 -20.54 11.10 -2.14
C ALA A 337 -21.25 11.66 -3.38
N GLN A 338 -21.69 12.92 -3.32
CA GLN A 338 -22.31 13.62 -4.46
C GLN A 338 -21.36 13.64 -5.66
N ALA A 339 -20.12 14.06 -5.47
CA ALA A 339 -19.13 14.15 -6.55
C ALA A 339 -18.77 12.77 -7.13
N ALA A 340 -18.56 11.77 -6.28
CA ALA A 340 -18.26 10.41 -6.72
C ALA A 340 -19.40 9.81 -7.54
N ALA A 341 -20.65 9.94 -7.08
CA ALA A 341 -21.83 9.49 -7.81
C ALA A 341 -22.00 10.22 -9.15
N TYR A 342 -21.78 11.55 -9.17
CA TYR A 342 -21.85 12.33 -10.40
C TYR A 342 -20.83 11.81 -11.44
N VAL A 343 -19.55 11.68 -11.05
CA VAL A 343 -18.47 11.19 -11.92
C VAL A 343 -18.74 9.76 -12.38
N ALA A 344 -19.27 8.91 -11.50
CA ALA A 344 -19.64 7.54 -11.87
C ALA A 344 -20.76 7.51 -12.94
N CYS A 345 -21.78 8.37 -12.83
CA CYS A 345 -22.91 8.41 -13.74
C CYS A 345 -22.65 9.19 -15.04
N ALA A 346 -21.59 10.00 -15.10
CA ALA A 346 -21.28 10.83 -16.26
C ALA A 346 -20.88 9.96 -17.49
N PRO A 347 -21.15 10.42 -18.73
CA PRO A 347 -20.64 9.78 -19.93
C PRO A 347 -19.10 9.76 -19.91
N LYS A 348 -18.49 8.72 -20.48
CA LYS A 348 -17.05 8.48 -20.37
C LYS A 348 -16.30 8.83 -21.63
N SER A 349 -15.15 9.51 -21.49
CA SER A 349 -14.16 9.72 -22.54
C SER A 349 -12.76 9.83 -21.93
N ASN A 350 -11.83 9.07 -22.45
CA ASN A 350 -10.41 9.17 -22.12
C ASN A 350 -9.60 9.89 -23.22
N ALA A 351 -10.27 10.56 -24.16
CA ALA A 351 -9.62 11.18 -25.33
C ALA A 351 -8.55 12.21 -24.92
N ALA A 352 -8.77 12.95 -23.83
CA ALA A 352 -7.83 13.97 -23.37
C ALA A 352 -6.52 13.36 -22.82
N ILE A 353 -6.59 12.33 -21.97
CA ILE A 353 -5.39 11.67 -21.44
C ILE A 353 -4.63 10.92 -22.54
N MET A 354 -5.33 10.21 -23.43
CA MET A 354 -4.69 9.53 -24.56
C MET A 354 -3.96 10.52 -25.45
N ALA A 355 -4.56 11.68 -25.73
CA ALA A 355 -3.96 12.70 -26.58
C ALA A 355 -2.66 13.27 -25.97
N ILE A 356 -2.66 13.61 -24.70
CA ILE A 356 -1.46 14.17 -24.05
C ILE A 356 -0.36 13.12 -23.92
N ASP A 357 -0.70 11.87 -23.59
CA ASP A 357 0.27 10.79 -23.44
C ASP A 357 0.94 10.46 -24.79
N GLU A 358 0.17 10.40 -25.88
CA GLU A 358 0.70 10.19 -27.23
C GLU A 358 1.60 11.37 -27.68
N ALA A 359 1.17 12.61 -27.46
CA ALA A 359 1.97 13.78 -27.75
C ALA A 359 3.28 13.81 -26.93
N MET A 360 3.23 13.48 -25.62
CA MET A 360 4.39 13.39 -24.77
C MET A 360 5.34 12.26 -25.18
N ALA A 361 4.81 11.13 -25.63
CA ALA A 361 5.63 10.03 -26.16
C ALA A 361 6.37 10.45 -27.43
N LEU A 362 5.69 11.15 -28.35
CA LEU A 362 6.30 11.69 -29.56
C LEU A 362 7.43 12.68 -29.24
N VAL A 363 7.18 13.64 -28.35
CA VAL A 363 8.17 14.64 -27.95
C VAL A 363 9.41 14.01 -27.28
N ARG A 364 9.23 12.94 -26.52
CA ARG A 364 10.34 12.21 -25.88
C ARG A 364 11.16 11.36 -26.85
N SER A 365 10.51 10.81 -27.87
CA SER A 365 11.13 9.84 -28.79
C SER A 365 11.73 10.50 -30.04
N THR A 366 11.45 11.78 -30.29
CA THR A 366 11.90 12.50 -31.49
C THR A 366 12.71 13.73 -31.12
N GLN A 367 13.54 14.21 -32.12
CA GLN A 367 14.18 15.50 -32.01
C GLN A 367 13.11 16.60 -32.10
N VAL A 368 13.17 17.60 -31.22
CA VAL A 368 12.19 18.70 -31.19
C VAL A 368 12.22 19.43 -32.55
N ALA A 369 11.11 19.34 -33.26
CA ALA A 369 10.95 20.04 -34.54
C ALA A 369 10.73 21.54 -34.32
N PRO A 370 11.28 22.42 -35.18
CA PRO A 370 11.11 23.85 -35.05
C PRO A 370 9.64 24.26 -35.26
N VAL A 371 9.19 25.26 -34.51
CA VAL A 371 7.87 25.87 -34.73
C VAL A 371 7.83 26.50 -36.13
N PRO A 372 6.76 26.30 -36.91
CA PRO A 372 6.60 26.91 -38.24
C PRO A 372 6.81 28.45 -38.18
N PRO A 373 7.56 29.06 -39.09
CA PRO A 373 7.94 30.47 -39.02
C PRO A 373 6.75 31.43 -38.87
N TYR A 374 5.64 31.16 -39.52
CA TYR A 374 4.43 31.98 -39.46
C TYR A 374 3.70 31.90 -38.10
N LEU A 375 3.98 30.88 -37.28
CA LEU A 375 3.46 30.74 -35.90
C LEU A 375 4.39 31.31 -34.82
N GLN A 376 5.62 31.68 -35.22
CA GLN A 376 6.57 32.25 -34.28
C GLN A 376 6.19 33.66 -33.89
N ASP A 377 6.60 34.07 -32.66
CA ASP A 377 6.28 35.40 -32.13
C ASP A 377 6.81 36.53 -33.04
N ALA A 378 5.94 37.45 -33.40
CA ALA A 378 6.22 38.59 -34.27
C ALA A 378 6.14 39.95 -33.53
N HIS A 379 5.97 39.98 -32.18
CA HIS A 379 5.75 41.19 -31.41
C HIS A 379 7.05 41.99 -31.09
N TYR A 380 8.20 41.59 -31.59
CA TYR A 380 9.46 42.26 -31.31
C TYR A 380 10.09 42.92 -32.57
N GLY A 381 10.86 44.02 -32.37
CA GLY A 381 11.50 44.72 -33.48
C GLY A 381 12.52 43.84 -34.20
N GLY A 382 12.29 43.59 -35.50
CA GLY A 382 13.15 42.74 -36.35
C GLY A 382 12.58 41.34 -36.67
N ALA A 383 11.48 40.95 -36.04
CA ALA A 383 10.84 39.64 -36.29
C ALA A 383 10.55 39.39 -37.81
N ALA A 384 10.04 40.39 -38.48
CA ALA A 384 9.78 40.33 -39.94
C ALA A 384 11.05 40.09 -40.78
N LYS A 385 12.23 40.57 -40.35
CA LYS A 385 13.51 40.30 -41.03
C LYS A 385 13.96 38.83 -40.91
N LEU A 386 13.48 38.18 -39.88
CA LEU A 386 13.70 36.73 -39.63
C LEU A 386 12.59 35.84 -40.22
N GLY A 387 11.56 36.44 -40.80
CA GLY A 387 10.46 35.72 -41.40
C GLY A 387 9.39 35.27 -40.39
N HIS A 388 9.49 35.73 -39.11
CA HIS A 388 8.57 35.31 -38.05
C HIS A 388 7.22 36.01 -38.20
N GLY A 389 6.13 35.24 -38.08
CA GLY A 389 4.75 35.72 -38.20
C GLY A 389 4.30 36.02 -39.64
N ILE A 390 5.18 35.95 -40.64
CA ILE A 390 4.82 36.24 -42.02
C ILE A 390 4.00 35.09 -42.61
N GLY A 391 2.78 35.42 -43.08
CA GLY A 391 1.88 34.43 -43.68
C GLY A 391 0.92 33.78 -42.66
N TYR A 392 0.94 34.19 -41.41
CA TYR A 392 -0.08 33.76 -40.43
C TYR A 392 -1.47 34.27 -40.86
N LYS A 393 -2.44 33.39 -40.87
CA LYS A 393 -3.84 33.71 -41.15
C LYS A 393 -4.60 33.84 -39.85
N TYR A 394 -5.05 35.04 -39.53
CA TYR A 394 -5.80 35.28 -38.28
C TYR A 394 -7.23 34.76 -38.44
N ALA A 395 -7.56 33.72 -37.68
CA ALA A 395 -8.81 32.97 -37.85
C ALA A 395 -10.08 33.83 -37.70
N HIS A 396 -10.05 34.91 -36.87
CA HIS A 396 -11.16 35.80 -36.70
C HIS A 396 -11.53 36.66 -37.92
N ASP A 397 -10.62 36.75 -38.92
CA ASP A 397 -10.89 37.47 -40.18
C ASP A 397 -11.64 36.58 -41.20
N TYR A 398 -11.96 35.32 -40.85
CA TYR A 398 -12.56 34.34 -41.72
C TYR A 398 -13.95 33.91 -41.20
N PRO A 399 -14.86 33.45 -42.11
CA PRO A 399 -16.17 32.94 -41.71
C PRO A 399 -16.07 31.83 -40.63
N ASN A 400 -16.99 31.82 -39.70
CA ASN A 400 -16.99 30.88 -38.55
C ASN A 400 -15.72 30.92 -37.69
N HIS A 401 -14.91 32.00 -37.83
CA HIS A 401 -13.59 32.12 -37.16
C HIS A 401 -12.68 30.91 -37.39
N TYR A 402 -12.75 30.34 -38.58
CA TYR A 402 -11.96 29.18 -38.98
C TYR A 402 -11.27 29.40 -40.31
N VAL A 403 -10.01 29.03 -40.40
CA VAL A 403 -9.24 29.00 -41.64
C VAL A 403 -8.37 27.74 -41.68
N ARG A 404 -8.35 27.08 -42.82
CA ARG A 404 -7.48 25.91 -43.01
C ARG A 404 -6.02 26.37 -43.07
N GLN A 405 -5.26 26.01 -42.03
CA GLN A 405 -3.84 26.33 -41.86
C GLN A 405 -3.18 25.18 -41.11
N GLN A 406 -1.90 24.92 -41.41
CA GLN A 406 -1.12 23.93 -40.66
C GLN A 406 -0.63 24.57 -39.38
N TYR A 407 -0.82 23.88 -38.24
CA TYR A 407 -0.36 24.34 -36.92
C TYR A 407 0.75 23.46 -36.34
N LEU A 408 0.86 22.20 -36.77
CA LEU A 408 1.96 21.33 -36.35
C LEU A 408 3.20 21.58 -37.21
N PRO A 409 4.40 21.32 -36.66
CA PRO A 409 5.63 21.32 -37.46
C PRO A 409 5.54 20.40 -38.69
N ASP A 410 6.30 20.69 -39.74
CA ASP A 410 6.26 19.92 -41.00
C ASP A 410 6.50 18.43 -40.80
N ALA A 411 7.39 18.06 -39.86
CA ALA A 411 7.67 16.67 -39.55
C ALA A 411 6.48 15.92 -38.95
N PHE A 412 5.49 16.63 -38.41
CA PHE A 412 4.34 16.07 -37.67
C PHE A 412 2.99 16.56 -38.24
N LYS A 413 2.97 17.15 -39.43
CA LYS A 413 1.77 17.79 -39.99
C LYS A 413 0.55 16.89 -40.11
N ASP A 414 0.75 15.59 -40.25
CA ASP A 414 -0.29 14.59 -40.41
C ASP A 414 -0.67 13.89 -39.11
N GLN A 415 -0.02 14.24 -38.00
CA GLN A 415 -0.31 13.67 -36.69
C GLN A 415 -1.65 14.19 -36.17
N LYS A 416 -2.37 13.27 -35.49
CA LYS A 416 -3.64 13.57 -34.85
C LYS A 416 -3.62 12.91 -33.44
N PHE A 417 -3.62 13.71 -32.40
CA PHE A 417 -3.57 13.23 -31.01
C PHE A 417 -4.96 13.15 -30.39
N TYR A 418 -5.80 14.18 -30.60
CA TYR A 418 -7.11 14.26 -29.94
C TYR A 418 -8.19 13.60 -30.80
N HIS A 419 -8.64 12.41 -30.37
CA HIS A 419 -9.68 11.63 -31.03
C HIS A 419 -10.98 11.72 -30.24
N MET A 420 -11.87 12.64 -30.68
CA MET A 420 -13.15 12.87 -30.02
C MET A 420 -14.04 11.64 -30.07
N GLY A 421 -14.65 11.30 -28.93
CA GLY A 421 -15.65 10.26 -28.81
C GLY A 421 -17.03 10.66 -29.38
N ASP A 422 -17.96 9.73 -29.22
CA ASP A 422 -19.35 9.92 -29.70
C ASP A 422 -20.35 10.00 -28.52
N LEU A 423 -19.83 10.20 -27.28
CA LEU A 423 -20.64 10.28 -26.06
C LEU A 423 -20.67 11.70 -25.51
N GLY A 424 -21.82 12.08 -24.96
CA GLY A 424 -22.00 13.33 -24.24
C GLY A 424 -21.63 14.56 -25.07
N TYR A 425 -21.01 15.55 -24.45
CA TYR A 425 -20.64 16.82 -25.08
C TYR A 425 -19.54 16.65 -26.15
N GLU A 426 -18.71 15.64 -26.12
CA GLU A 426 -17.73 15.39 -27.21
C GLU A 426 -18.40 15.14 -28.56
N LYS A 427 -19.59 14.55 -28.59
CA LYS A 427 -20.37 14.43 -29.83
C LYS A 427 -20.69 15.79 -30.41
N GLU A 428 -21.14 16.74 -29.59
CA GLU A 428 -21.44 18.11 -30.03
C GLU A 428 -20.18 18.84 -30.52
N MET A 429 -19.05 18.69 -29.82
CA MET A 429 -17.74 19.21 -30.23
C MET A 429 -17.33 18.64 -31.61
N LYS A 430 -17.50 17.35 -31.80
CA LYS A 430 -17.17 16.66 -33.08
C LYS A 430 -18.01 17.16 -34.24
N GLU A 431 -19.33 17.35 -34.02
CA GLU A 431 -20.24 17.92 -35.02
C GLU A 431 -19.89 19.39 -35.31
N HIS A 432 -19.57 20.18 -34.29
CA HIS A 432 -19.11 21.55 -34.50
C HIS A 432 -17.83 21.59 -35.34
N MET A 433 -16.82 20.76 -35.03
CA MET A 433 -15.57 20.71 -35.78
C MET A 433 -15.76 20.25 -37.24
N ARG A 434 -16.67 19.31 -37.50
CA ARG A 434 -17.04 18.90 -38.86
C ARG A 434 -17.64 20.07 -39.65
N ARG A 435 -18.60 20.76 -39.05
CA ARG A 435 -19.28 21.91 -39.69
C ARG A 435 -18.31 23.03 -40.06
N ILE A 436 -17.40 23.44 -39.17
CA ILE A 436 -16.47 24.54 -39.47
C ILE A 436 -15.37 24.15 -40.43
N ARG A 437 -15.00 22.83 -40.53
CA ARG A 437 -14.03 22.32 -41.48
C ARG A 437 -14.60 22.09 -42.88
N GLY A 438 -15.90 22.09 -43.01
CA GLY A 438 -16.58 21.79 -44.25
C GLY A 438 -16.51 20.29 -44.65
N ASP A 439 -16.25 19.42 -43.67
CA ASP A 439 -16.31 17.99 -43.83
C ASP A 439 -17.81 17.60 -43.80
N GLU A 440 -18.52 17.79 -44.94
CA GLU A 440 -19.90 17.30 -45.07
C GLU A 440 -19.92 15.79 -44.89
N SER A 441 -20.82 15.31 -44.05
CA SER A 441 -21.08 13.89 -43.89
C SER A 441 -21.59 13.32 -45.24
N ASP A 442 -20.88 12.36 -45.79
CA ASP A 442 -21.50 11.35 -46.64
C ASP A 442 -22.46 10.52 -45.76
N GLU A 443 -23.64 11.08 -45.47
CA GLU A 443 -24.79 10.29 -45.02
C GLU A 443 -25.58 9.93 -46.28
N GLU A 444 -25.32 8.74 -46.85
CA GLU A 444 -26.29 7.91 -47.53
C GLU A 444 -26.71 6.74 -46.64
#